data_d41ae514c8f21a8b81dcdbbf0d597b43
#
_entry.id   d41ae514c8f21a8b81dcdbbf0d597b43
#
_cell.length_a   1.000
_cell.length_b   1.000
_cell.length_c   1.000
_cell.angle_alpha   90.00
_cell.angle_beta   90.00
_cell.angle_gamma   90.00
#
_symmetry.space_group_name_H-M   'P 1'
#
loop_
_entity.id
_entity.type
_entity.pdbx_description
1 polymer ?
#
loop_
_entity_poly.entity_id
_entity_poly.type
_entity_poly.pdbx_seq_one_letter_code
_entity_poly.pdbx_strand_id
1 'polypeptide(L)'
;MKYCIVSIMIICSSILWVSCTDRALETSLKLSGENRAELERVLLHYKDNPEKKKAAEFLIRNMKWCHAEDSPFMDIYYKQVDSLQANDSIYAEEMIAFYDSIYKPERFQNMTVNFDLCTMKADYLIDHIDRAFQAWQSPWAKALSLDEFCEYILPHRLGNEPLEPWMAMYQKAFKSVADTMYNRKVDELYEVISWMVVGHRYYTPSYVPDLRPSSLLGIKVGACPAYTALGRYIYRSIGVPVVSDFTPNWANHAMGHEWISIMADGKCYPIMPGSPCRFGNHIKGGSYRISKAYRNTYGDQGGLIKDEEDIPPFFKNRRIIDVTNQYIETTDVEIADCFDTETNTHYAYLSVFDLRDWKVVAYGAKKGAGYLFKDMARNAVYLPIFYSEGNYTPAYYPVKVDEKGKVSYLNPDIRHKRRVVLTRKFMDLNPKKWLKAIIGGYFVLSREAAFANADTIHIDSLKECNYQTVTLNKAYRYMK
;
A
#
# COMPACT_ATOMS: atom_id res chain seq x y z
N MET A 1 34.19 -49.96 23.54
CA MET A 1 33.16 -49.07 24.11
C MET A 1 33.23 -47.60 23.64
N LYS A 2 34.39 -47.05 23.20
CA LYS A 2 34.50 -45.65 22.75
C LYS A 2 33.89 -45.35 21.33
N TYR A 3 33.81 -46.36 20.46
CA TYR A 3 33.31 -46.18 19.10
C TYR A 3 31.78 -46.22 18.98
N CYS A 4 31.06 -46.84 19.90
CA CYS A 4 29.58 -46.84 19.91
C CYS A 4 28.97 -45.48 20.37
N ILE A 5 29.67 -44.73 21.22
CA ILE A 5 29.18 -43.45 21.75
C ILE A 5 29.28 -42.35 20.67
N VAL A 6 30.32 -42.37 19.82
CA VAL A 6 30.47 -41.41 18.72
C VAL A 6 29.43 -41.61 17.62
N SER A 7 29.11 -42.87 17.31
CA SER A 7 28.06 -43.16 16.31
C SER A 7 26.65 -42.77 16.77
N ILE A 8 26.34 -42.89 18.06
CA ILE A 8 25.05 -42.46 18.63
C ILE A 8 24.95 -40.93 18.68
N MET A 9 26.03 -40.20 18.96
CA MET A 9 26.02 -38.74 18.91
C MET A 9 25.87 -38.18 17.48
N ILE A 10 26.44 -38.83 16.47
CA ILE A 10 26.27 -38.41 15.06
C ILE A 10 24.85 -38.70 14.58
N ILE A 11 24.23 -39.79 15.00
CA ILE A 11 22.82 -40.12 14.66
C ILE A 11 21.87 -39.16 15.40
N CYS A 12 22.12 -38.81 16.66
CA CYS A 12 21.32 -37.81 17.38
C CYS A 12 21.46 -36.37 16.82
N SER A 13 22.66 -35.99 16.33
CA SER A 13 22.83 -34.69 15.69
C SER A 13 22.16 -34.60 14.32
N SER A 14 22.13 -35.69 13.55
CA SER A 14 21.37 -35.72 12.26
C SER A 14 19.86 -35.76 12.45
N ILE A 15 19.36 -36.33 13.54
CA ILE A 15 17.92 -36.33 13.87
C ILE A 15 17.47 -34.95 14.37
N LEU A 16 18.35 -34.19 15.03
CA LEU A 16 18.03 -32.80 15.44
C LEU A 16 18.00 -31.79 14.27
N TRP A 17 18.60 -32.10 13.13
CA TRP A 17 18.54 -31.27 11.93
C TRP A 17 17.29 -31.54 11.06
N VAL A 18 16.60 -32.66 11.25
CA VAL A 18 15.34 -32.99 10.57
C VAL A 18 14.12 -32.37 11.28
N SER A 19 14.27 -31.86 12.49
CA SER A 19 13.17 -31.34 13.32
C SER A 19 12.95 -29.83 13.26
N CYS A 20 13.52 -29.12 12.29
CA CYS A 20 13.07 -27.78 11.99
C CYS A 20 12.02 -27.84 10.88
N THR A 21 10.93 -28.56 11.14
CA THR A 21 9.68 -28.40 10.38
C THR A 21 9.39 -26.93 10.37
N ASP A 22 9.22 -26.36 9.19
CA ASP A 22 8.82 -24.97 9.01
C ASP A 22 7.48 -24.75 9.71
N ARG A 23 7.57 -24.25 10.96
CA ARG A 23 6.38 -24.05 11.81
C ARG A 23 5.33 -23.16 11.14
N ALA A 24 5.76 -22.22 10.31
CA ALA A 24 4.85 -21.31 9.62
C ALA A 24 4.11 -22.04 8.49
N LEU A 25 4.79 -22.92 7.75
CA LEU A 25 4.14 -23.77 6.74
C LEU A 25 3.14 -24.73 7.39
N GLU A 26 3.54 -25.43 8.45
CA GLU A 26 2.65 -26.37 9.16
C GLU A 26 1.45 -25.63 9.77
N THR A 27 1.66 -24.43 10.30
CA THR A 27 0.56 -23.59 10.78
C THR A 27 -0.43 -23.28 9.65
N SER A 28 0.05 -22.89 8.46
CA SER A 28 -0.81 -22.63 7.29
C SER A 28 -1.56 -23.89 6.84
N LEU A 29 -0.88 -25.02 6.76
CA LEU A 29 -1.51 -26.31 6.44
C LEU A 29 -2.56 -26.72 7.47
N LYS A 30 -2.36 -26.43 8.74
CA LYS A 30 -3.37 -26.67 9.78
C LYS A 30 -4.56 -25.73 9.65
N LEU A 31 -4.32 -24.44 9.35
CA LEU A 31 -5.38 -23.44 9.16
C LEU A 31 -6.24 -23.72 7.92
N SER A 32 -5.74 -24.45 6.92
CA SER A 32 -6.48 -24.78 5.71
C SER A 32 -7.65 -25.78 5.95
N GLY A 33 -7.71 -26.40 7.13
CA GLY A 33 -8.82 -27.32 7.47
C GLY A 33 -8.97 -28.47 6.48
N GLU A 34 -10.16 -28.64 5.93
CA GLU A 34 -10.47 -29.70 4.95
C GLU A 34 -9.71 -29.56 3.63
N ASN A 35 -9.25 -28.33 3.29
CA ASN A 35 -8.49 -28.08 2.07
C ASN A 35 -7.01 -28.48 2.16
N ARG A 36 -6.55 -29.00 3.30
CA ARG A 36 -5.16 -29.41 3.53
C ARG A 36 -4.65 -30.38 2.44
N ALA A 37 -5.47 -31.34 2.05
CA ALA A 37 -5.10 -32.34 1.04
C ALA A 37 -4.76 -31.70 -0.33
N GLU A 38 -5.44 -30.64 -0.73
CA GLU A 38 -5.15 -29.90 -1.96
C GLU A 38 -3.75 -29.25 -1.88
N LEU A 39 -3.42 -28.61 -0.76
CA LEU A 39 -2.12 -27.96 -0.58
C LEU A 39 -0.97 -28.97 -0.47
N GLU A 40 -1.17 -30.09 0.23
CA GLU A 40 -0.20 -31.18 0.30
C GLU A 40 0.03 -31.83 -1.07
N ARG A 41 -1.02 -31.92 -1.93
CA ARG A 41 -0.91 -32.40 -3.32
C ARG A 41 0.06 -31.53 -4.13
N VAL A 42 0.06 -30.19 -3.95
CA VAL A 42 1.03 -29.29 -4.59
C VAL A 42 2.45 -29.58 -4.13
N LEU A 43 2.66 -29.74 -2.82
CA LEU A 43 3.98 -30.01 -2.26
C LEU A 43 4.53 -31.38 -2.74
N LEU A 44 3.65 -32.37 -2.83
CA LEU A 44 3.98 -33.70 -3.34
C LEU A 44 4.30 -33.67 -4.83
N HIS A 45 3.56 -32.88 -5.63
CA HIS A 45 3.81 -32.70 -7.06
C HIS A 45 5.24 -32.23 -7.34
N TYR A 46 5.75 -31.33 -6.51
CA TYR A 46 7.10 -30.77 -6.66
C TYR A 46 8.17 -31.45 -5.79
N LYS A 47 7.92 -32.64 -5.23
CA LYS A 47 8.87 -33.32 -4.33
C LYS A 47 10.27 -33.51 -4.93
N ASP A 48 10.36 -33.73 -6.25
CA ASP A 48 11.60 -33.97 -6.98
C ASP A 48 12.14 -32.68 -7.66
N ASN A 49 11.52 -31.51 -7.44
CA ASN A 49 11.97 -30.21 -7.92
C ASN A 49 12.15 -29.25 -6.74
N PRO A 50 13.35 -29.10 -6.17
CA PRO A 50 13.59 -28.34 -4.95
C PRO A 50 13.21 -26.85 -5.05
N GLU A 51 13.43 -26.20 -6.21
CA GLU A 51 13.12 -24.80 -6.39
C GLU A 51 11.60 -24.55 -6.44
N LYS A 52 10.87 -25.32 -7.25
CA LYS A 52 9.41 -25.22 -7.33
C LYS A 52 8.75 -25.62 -5.99
N LYS A 53 9.32 -26.59 -5.27
CA LYS A 53 8.87 -26.96 -3.95
C LYS A 53 9.00 -25.80 -2.97
N LYS A 54 10.17 -25.12 -2.92
CA LYS A 54 10.37 -23.93 -2.09
C LYS A 54 9.43 -22.81 -2.46
N ALA A 55 9.16 -22.59 -3.75
CA ALA A 55 8.19 -21.62 -4.23
C ALA A 55 6.76 -21.96 -3.77
N ALA A 56 6.35 -23.24 -3.84
CA ALA A 56 5.07 -23.70 -3.31
C ALA A 56 4.97 -23.53 -1.80
N GLU A 57 6.03 -23.89 -1.06
CA GLU A 57 6.11 -23.67 0.39
C GLU A 57 6.01 -22.19 0.75
N PHE A 58 6.66 -21.31 0.00
CA PHE A 58 6.56 -19.86 0.18
C PHE A 58 5.13 -19.35 -0.02
N LEU A 59 4.45 -19.76 -1.09
CA LEU A 59 3.06 -19.37 -1.34
C LEU A 59 2.13 -19.88 -0.22
N ILE A 60 2.19 -21.15 0.13
CA ILE A 60 1.30 -21.77 1.13
C ILE A 60 1.55 -21.15 2.52
N ARG A 61 2.80 -20.94 2.90
CA ARG A 61 3.17 -20.31 4.19
C ARG A 61 2.54 -18.94 4.37
N ASN A 62 2.47 -18.14 3.30
CA ASN A 62 2.00 -16.77 3.34
C ASN A 62 0.53 -16.61 2.89
N MET A 63 -0.10 -17.67 2.37
CA MET A 63 -1.47 -17.66 1.86
C MET A 63 -2.53 -17.37 2.94
N LYS A 64 -2.21 -17.54 4.22
CA LYS A 64 -3.11 -17.23 5.35
C LYS A 64 -3.59 -15.77 5.40
N TRP A 65 -2.91 -14.88 4.68
CA TRP A 65 -3.29 -13.47 4.55
C TRP A 65 -4.08 -13.18 3.28
N CYS A 66 -4.27 -14.17 2.43
CA CYS A 66 -4.90 -14.03 1.12
C CYS A 66 -6.36 -14.49 1.21
N HIS A 67 -7.28 -13.67 0.70
CA HIS A 67 -8.70 -13.98 0.65
C HIS A 67 -9.38 -13.26 -0.50
N ALA A 68 -10.52 -13.75 -0.91
CA ALA A 68 -11.47 -13.02 -1.73
C ALA A 68 -12.59 -12.47 -0.84
N GLU A 69 -13.07 -11.28 -1.18
CA GLU A 69 -14.30 -10.73 -0.62
C GLU A 69 -15.47 -11.06 -1.55
N ASP A 70 -16.58 -11.52 -0.98
CA ASP A 70 -17.75 -11.93 -1.74
C ASP A 70 -19.05 -11.49 -1.07
N SER A 71 -20.05 -11.23 -1.88
CA SER A 71 -21.42 -10.96 -1.48
C SER A 71 -22.38 -11.24 -2.66
N PRO A 72 -23.68 -11.40 -2.42
CA PRO A 72 -24.65 -11.53 -3.51
C PRO A 72 -24.65 -10.40 -4.52
N PHE A 73 -24.12 -9.22 -4.13
CA PHE A 73 -24.00 -8.06 -5.00
C PHE A 73 -22.77 -8.12 -5.92
N MET A 74 -21.73 -8.89 -5.57
CA MET A 74 -20.48 -8.94 -6.33
C MET A 74 -20.67 -9.50 -7.74
N ASP A 75 -21.49 -10.54 -7.90
CA ASP A 75 -21.81 -11.06 -9.23
C ASP A 75 -22.48 -10.03 -10.14
N ILE A 76 -23.41 -9.26 -9.58
CA ILE A 76 -24.08 -8.18 -10.30
C ILE A 76 -23.06 -7.09 -10.67
N TYR A 77 -22.22 -6.70 -9.73
CA TYR A 77 -21.16 -5.73 -9.93
C TYR A 77 -20.23 -6.12 -11.09
N TYR A 78 -19.66 -7.32 -11.05
CA TYR A 78 -18.73 -7.76 -12.09
C TYR A 78 -19.39 -7.91 -13.46
N LYS A 79 -20.62 -8.46 -13.53
CA LYS A 79 -21.35 -8.55 -14.79
C LYS A 79 -21.62 -7.17 -15.42
N GLN A 80 -21.96 -6.19 -14.62
CA GLN A 80 -22.19 -4.83 -15.11
C GLN A 80 -20.89 -4.16 -15.53
N VAL A 81 -19.81 -4.29 -14.76
CA VAL A 81 -18.48 -3.76 -15.13
C VAL A 81 -18.04 -4.35 -16.48
N ASP A 82 -18.11 -5.67 -16.63
CA ASP A 82 -17.69 -6.34 -17.85
C ASP A 82 -18.54 -5.94 -19.06
N SER A 83 -19.86 -5.81 -18.88
CA SER A 83 -20.76 -5.34 -19.93
C SER A 83 -20.43 -3.93 -20.39
N LEU A 84 -20.17 -3.03 -19.46
CA LEU A 84 -19.79 -1.64 -19.78
C LEU A 84 -18.42 -1.58 -20.45
N GLN A 85 -17.46 -2.38 -20.00
CA GLN A 85 -16.10 -2.40 -20.59
C GLN A 85 -16.07 -3.04 -21.98
N ALA A 86 -16.93 -4.01 -22.26
CA ALA A 86 -17.03 -4.66 -23.57
C ALA A 86 -17.60 -3.74 -24.65
N ASN A 87 -18.24 -2.63 -24.28
CA ASN A 87 -18.80 -1.67 -25.22
C ASN A 87 -17.81 -0.55 -25.54
N ASP A 88 -17.17 -0.61 -26.69
CA ASP A 88 -16.19 0.40 -27.11
C ASP A 88 -16.74 1.80 -27.30
N SER A 89 -18.09 1.93 -27.42
CA SER A 89 -18.78 3.22 -27.53
C SER A 89 -19.04 3.88 -26.18
N ILE A 90 -18.79 3.18 -25.06
CA ILE A 90 -18.99 3.75 -23.72
C ILE A 90 -17.82 4.66 -23.37
N TYR A 91 -18.16 5.89 -23.02
CA TYR A 91 -17.20 6.88 -22.54
C TYR A 91 -16.92 6.70 -21.05
N ALA A 92 -15.78 7.24 -20.61
CA ALA A 92 -15.37 7.17 -19.21
C ALA A 92 -16.39 7.79 -18.23
N GLU A 93 -17.16 8.76 -18.67
CA GLU A 93 -18.24 9.39 -17.90
C GLU A 93 -19.34 8.41 -17.50
N GLU A 94 -19.70 7.48 -18.38
CA GLU A 94 -20.72 6.46 -18.08
C GLU A 94 -20.22 5.45 -17.04
N MET A 95 -18.94 5.06 -17.12
CA MET A 95 -18.30 4.24 -16.07
C MET A 95 -18.26 4.97 -14.73
N ILE A 96 -17.95 6.27 -14.72
CA ILE A 96 -17.93 7.08 -13.52
C ILE A 96 -19.36 7.17 -12.93
N ALA A 97 -20.37 7.44 -13.78
CA ALA A 97 -21.76 7.49 -13.35
C ALA A 97 -22.23 6.13 -12.79
N PHE A 98 -21.80 5.03 -13.39
CA PHE A 98 -22.06 3.70 -12.85
C PHE A 98 -21.45 3.52 -11.46
N TYR A 99 -20.14 3.78 -11.29
CA TYR A 99 -19.50 3.70 -9.99
C TYR A 99 -20.18 4.58 -8.93
N ASP A 100 -20.53 5.81 -9.28
CA ASP A 100 -21.28 6.69 -8.37
C ASP A 100 -22.66 6.14 -8.01
N SER A 101 -23.33 5.46 -8.95
CA SER A 101 -24.67 4.88 -8.73
C SER A 101 -24.65 3.66 -7.80
N ILE A 102 -23.58 2.86 -7.87
CA ILE A 102 -23.42 1.65 -7.04
C ILE A 102 -22.81 1.96 -5.67
N TYR A 103 -22.18 3.12 -5.53
CA TYR A 103 -21.56 3.51 -4.27
C TYR A 103 -22.64 3.77 -3.21
N LYS A 104 -23.00 2.69 -2.55
CA LYS A 104 -23.80 2.69 -1.32
C LYS A 104 -23.04 1.85 -0.31
N PRO A 105 -22.50 2.46 0.76
CA PRO A 105 -21.72 1.72 1.75
C PRO A 105 -22.41 0.45 2.24
N GLU A 106 -23.74 0.48 2.32
CA GLU A 106 -24.57 -0.65 2.77
C GLU A 106 -24.47 -1.89 1.87
N ARG A 107 -24.14 -1.72 0.57
CA ARG A 107 -24.02 -2.83 -0.39
C ARG A 107 -22.77 -3.66 -0.17
N PHE A 108 -21.76 -3.04 0.43
CA PHE A 108 -20.45 -3.65 0.70
C PHE A 108 -20.22 -3.92 2.19
N GLN A 109 -21.27 -3.78 3.00
CA GLN A 109 -21.26 -4.24 4.39
C GLN A 109 -21.53 -5.73 4.44
N ASN A 110 -20.94 -6.43 5.42
CA ASN A 110 -21.12 -7.86 5.63
C ASN A 110 -20.68 -8.75 4.45
N MET A 111 -19.58 -8.38 3.79
CA MET A 111 -18.97 -9.25 2.79
C MET A 111 -18.44 -10.52 3.47
N THR A 112 -18.65 -11.66 2.84
CA THR A 112 -18.02 -12.92 3.25
C THR A 112 -16.56 -12.93 2.82
N VAL A 113 -15.71 -13.44 3.69
CA VAL A 113 -14.27 -13.57 3.44
C VAL A 113 -13.97 -15.04 3.14
N ASN A 114 -13.51 -15.31 1.93
CA ASN A 114 -13.13 -16.64 1.47
C ASN A 114 -11.61 -16.76 1.45
N PHE A 115 -11.02 -17.33 2.51
CA PHE A 115 -9.57 -17.48 2.60
C PHE A 115 -9.03 -18.46 1.57
N ASP A 116 -7.97 -18.07 0.88
CA ASP A 116 -7.33 -18.90 -0.15
C ASP A 116 -6.83 -20.23 0.41
N LEU A 117 -6.32 -20.25 1.64
CA LEU A 117 -5.95 -21.50 2.31
C LEU A 117 -7.08 -22.54 2.31
N CYS A 118 -8.33 -22.09 2.46
CA CYS A 118 -9.50 -22.96 2.58
C CYS A 118 -10.14 -23.31 1.23
N THR A 119 -9.77 -22.63 0.14
CA THR A 119 -10.44 -22.74 -1.16
C THR A 119 -9.51 -23.07 -2.31
N MET A 120 -8.21 -22.86 -2.17
CA MET A 120 -7.19 -23.05 -3.22
C MET A 120 -7.19 -24.48 -3.74
N LYS A 121 -7.23 -24.64 -5.06
CA LYS A 121 -7.14 -25.95 -5.71
C LYS A 121 -5.70 -26.22 -6.17
N ALA A 122 -5.27 -27.47 -6.01
CA ALA A 122 -3.91 -27.88 -6.37
C ALA A 122 -3.61 -27.60 -7.84
N ASP A 123 -4.53 -27.91 -8.75
CA ASP A 123 -4.32 -27.76 -10.19
C ASP A 123 -4.13 -26.28 -10.57
N TYR A 124 -4.88 -25.36 -9.92
CA TYR A 124 -4.68 -23.92 -10.10
C TYR A 124 -3.28 -23.49 -9.65
N LEU A 125 -2.88 -23.90 -8.46
CA LEU A 125 -1.60 -23.45 -7.87
C LEU A 125 -0.41 -24.06 -8.62
N ILE A 126 -0.52 -25.29 -9.10
CA ILE A 126 0.49 -25.95 -9.94
C ILE A 126 0.63 -25.24 -11.28
N ASP A 127 -0.47 -24.97 -12.01
CA ASP A 127 -0.41 -24.23 -13.28
C ASP A 127 0.18 -22.84 -13.08
N HIS A 128 -0.21 -22.16 -12.01
CA HIS A 128 0.31 -20.83 -11.67
C HIS A 128 1.83 -20.85 -11.43
N ILE A 129 2.32 -21.77 -10.59
CA ILE A 129 3.75 -21.93 -10.29
C ILE A 129 4.52 -22.23 -11.58
N ASP A 130 4.06 -23.17 -12.37
CA ASP A 130 4.74 -23.57 -13.61
C ASP A 130 4.86 -22.40 -14.59
N ARG A 131 3.81 -21.62 -14.76
CA ARG A 131 3.83 -20.39 -15.59
C ARG A 131 4.71 -19.30 -15.02
N ALA A 132 4.73 -19.12 -13.72
CA ALA A 132 5.62 -18.15 -13.07
C ALA A 132 7.09 -18.54 -13.28
N PHE A 133 7.43 -19.84 -13.21
CA PHE A 133 8.77 -20.34 -13.53
C PHE A 133 9.15 -20.14 -15.00
N GLN A 134 8.18 -20.27 -15.92
CA GLN A 134 8.41 -19.90 -17.34
C GLN A 134 8.70 -18.40 -17.48
N ALA A 135 7.93 -17.56 -16.81
CA ALA A 135 8.14 -16.10 -16.81
C ALA A 135 9.50 -15.73 -16.20
N TRP A 136 9.97 -16.44 -15.19
CA TRP A 136 11.29 -16.23 -14.58
C TRP A 136 12.45 -16.41 -15.56
N GLN A 137 12.27 -17.19 -16.63
CA GLN A 137 13.31 -17.38 -17.67
C GLN A 137 13.44 -16.19 -18.62
N SER A 138 12.63 -15.15 -18.46
CA SER A 138 12.71 -13.95 -19.28
C SER A 138 14.05 -13.23 -19.13
N PRO A 139 14.49 -12.45 -20.12
CA PRO A 139 15.74 -11.68 -20.03
C PRO A 139 15.72 -10.66 -18.88
N TRP A 140 14.55 -10.23 -18.44
CA TRP A 140 14.38 -9.24 -17.38
C TRP A 140 14.38 -9.84 -15.97
N ALA A 141 14.14 -11.15 -15.83
CA ALA A 141 14.01 -11.81 -14.53
C ALA A 141 15.04 -12.91 -14.26
N LYS A 142 15.69 -13.48 -15.25
CA LYS A 142 16.61 -14.64 -15.12
C LYS A 142 17.76 -14.44 -14.14
N ALA A 143 18.09 -13.20 -13.80
CA ALA A 143 19.13 -12.87 -12.83
C ALA A 143 18.63 -12.79 -11.37
N LEU A 144 17.31 -12.88 -11.15
CA LEU A 144 16.74 -12.85 -9.80
C LEU A 144 17.14 -14.10 -9.02
N SER A 145 17.41 -13.93 -7.74
CA SER A 145 17.42 -15.03 -6.79
C SER A 145 16.03 -15.65 -6.64
N LEU A 146 15.95 -16.86 -6.08
CA LEU A 146 14.65 -17.50 -5.82
C LEU A 146 13.78 -16.67 -4.87
N ASP A 147 14.36 -16.02 -3.87
CA ASP A 147 13.62 -15.19 -2.92
C ASP A 147 13.03 -13.94 -3.60
N GLU A 148 13.81 -13.28 -4.47
CA GLU A 148 13.31 -12.16 -5.28
C GLU A 148 12.23 -12.59 -6.27
N PHE A 149 12.39 -13.74 -6.94
CA PHE A 149 11.36 -14.32 -7.79
C PHE A 149 10.07 -14.59 -7.01
N CYS A 150 10.18 -15.15 -5.81
CA CYS A 150 9.03 -15.42 -4.95
C CYS A 150 8.25 -14.15 -4.56
N GLU A 151 8.92 -13.02 -4.42
CA GLU A 151 8.25 -11.75 -4.11
C GLU A 151 7.79 -10.98 -5.34
N TYR A 152 8.57 -10.97 -6.42
CA TYR A 152 8.36 -10.03 -7.52
C TYR A 152 7.54 -10.59 -8.68
N ILE A 153 7.50 -11.93 -8.86
CA ILE A 153 6.80 -12.59 -9.97
C ILE A 153 5.78 -13.61 -9.51
N LEU A 154 6.14 -14.45 -8.53
CA LEU A 154 5.38 -15.63 -8.14
C LEU A 154 4.01 -15.37 -7.48
N PRO A 155 3.74 -14.29 -6.70
CA PRO A 155 2.50 -14.16 -5.96
C PRO A 155 1.25 -14.38 -6.83
N HIS A 156 0.36 -15.26 -6.37
CA HIS A 156 -0.83 -15.68 -7.13
C HIS A 156 -2.01 -14.70 -7.01
N ARG A 157 -1.94 -13.78 -6.04
CA ARG A 157 -2.99 -12.82 -5.70
C ARG A 157 -2.37 -11.44 -5.46
N LEU A 158 -3.10 -10.37 -5.75
CA LEU A 158 -2.63 -8.99 -5.59
C LEU A 158 -3.42 -8.20 -4.53
N GLY A 159 -4.74 -8.42 -4.43
CA GLY A 159 -5.66 -7.77 -3.51
C GLY A 159 -6.70 -8.78 -2.99
N ASN A 160 -7.95 -8.34 -2.86
CA ASN A 160 -9.07 -9.17 -2.41
C ASN A 160 -9.99 -9.61 -3.57
N GLU A 161 -9.48 -9.55 -4.80
CA GLU A 161 -10.17 -9.94 -6.02
C GLU A 161 -10.50 -11.44 -6.04
N PRO A 162 -11.56 -11.86 -6.76
CA PRO A 162 -11.79 -13.27 -7.03
C PRO A 162 -10.62 -13.93 -7.75
N LEU A 163 -10.31 -15.19 -7.40
CA LEU A 163 -9.27 -15.95 -8.08
C LEU A 163 -9.67 -16.28 -9.51
N GLU A 164 -8.81 -15.97 -10.46
CA GLU A 164 -8.88 -16.35 -11.86
C GLU A 164 -7.50 -16.87 -12.33
N PRO A 165 -7.40 -17.68 -13.38
CA PRO A 165 -6.11 -18.14 -13.93
C PRO A 165 -5.41 -17.00 -14.70
N TRP A 166 -5.16 -15.90 -13.99
CA TRP A 166 -4.70 -14.65 -14.57
C TRP A 166 -3.34 -14.77 -15.27
N MET A 167 -2.44 -15.60 -14.74
CA MET A 167 -1.11 -15.77 -15.33
C MET A 167 -1.23 -16.28 -16.79
N ALA A 168 -2.05 -17.31 -17.02
CA ALA A 168 -2.31 -17.83 -18.37
C ALA A 168 -2.98 -16.79 -19.27
N MET A 169 -3.96 -16.08 -18.73
CA MET A 169 -4.74 -15.07 -19.45
C MET A 169 -3.84 -13.92 -19.92
N TYR A 170 -3.04 -13.36 -19.04
CA TYR A 170 -2.15 -12.24 -19.35
C TYR A 170 -0.96 -12.65 -20.20
N GLN A 171 -0.40 -13.85 -20.01
CA GLN A 171 0.60 -14.41 -20.93
C GLN A 171 0.06 -14.49 -22.35
N LYS A 172 -1.18 -14.96 -22.54
CA LYS A 172 -1.83 -15.00 -23.85
C LYS A 172 -2.05 -13.61 -24.43
N ALA A 173 -2.56 -12.67 -23.63
CA ALA A 173 -2.88 -11.31 -24.07
C ALA A 173 -1.63 -10.51 -24.47
N PHE A 174 -0.53 -10.68 -23.74
CA PHE A 174 0.70 -9.92 -23.96
C PHE A 174 1.82 -10.72 -24.64
N LYS A 175 1.50 -11.91 -25.19
CA LYS A 175 2.48 -12.77 -25.87
C LYS A 175 3.24 -12.03 -26.99
N SER A 176 2.52 -11.36 -27.86
CA SER A 176 3.13 -10.62 -29.00
C SER A 176 4.09 -9.53 -28.52
N VAL A 177 3.74 -8.83 -27.45
CA VAL A 177 4.60 -7.80 -26.84
C VAL A 177 5.86 -8.45 -26.25
N ALA A 178 5.69 -9.52 -25.47
CA ALA A 178 6.81 -10.24 -24.87
C ALA A 178 7.79 -10.78 -25.92
N ASP A 179 7.27 -11.39 -26.98
CA ASP A 179 8.09 -11.94 -28.08
C ASP A 179 8.84 -10.83 -28.84
N THR A 180 8.16 -9.73 -29.16
CA THR A 180 8.74 -8.60 -29.89
C THR A 180 9.80 -7.85 -29.07
N MET A 181 9.58 -7.72 -27.77
CA MET A 181 10.43 -6.96 -26.86
C MET A 181 11.48 -7.83 -26.14
N TYR A 182 11.55 -9.13 -26.43
CA TYR A 182 12.39 -10.10 -25.69
C TYR A 182 13.85 -9.68 -25.53
N ASN A 183 14.45 -9.05 -26.54
CA ASN A 183 15.84 -8.60 -26.52
C ASN A 183 15.97 -7.08 -26.27
N ARG A 184 14.90 -6.43 -25.83
CA ARG A 184 14.87 -4.99 -25.59
C ARG A 184 15.06 -4.67 -24.12
N LYS A 185 15.46 -3.42 -23.85
CA LYS A 185 15.54 -2.91 -22.49
C LYS A 185 14.16 -2.74 -21.87
N VAL A 186 14.11 -2.78 -20.56
CA VAL A 186 12.85 -2.71 -19.81
C VAL A 186 12.16 -1.34 -19.92
N ASP A 187 12.91 -0.27 -20.12
CA ASP A 187 12.37 1.07 -20.37
C ASP A 187 11.65 1.18 -21.72
N GLU A 188 12.21 0.56 -22.80
CA GLU A 188 11.53 0.45 -24.09
C GLU A 188 10.23 -0.38 -23.97
N LEU A 189 10.28 -1.49 -23.25
CA LEU A 189 9.10 -2.32 -22.97
C LEU A 189 8.02 -1.53 -22.19
N TYR A 190 8.43 -0.73 -21.20
CA TYR A 190 7.52 0.13 -20.46
C TYR A 190 6.78 1.11 -21.38
N GLU A 191 7.48 1.74 -22.31
CA GLU A 191 6.87 2.66 -23.26
C GLU A 191 5.80 1.98 -24.12
N VAL A 192 6.09 0.79 -24.65
CA VAL A 192 5.12 0.02 -25.44
C VAL A 192 3.88 -0.33 -24.61
N ILE A 193 4.06 -0.86 -23.40
CA ILE A 193 2.93 -1.21 -22.53
C ILE A 193 2.15 0.04 -22.12
N SER A 194 2.83 1.15 -21.80
CA SER A 194 2.15 2.40 -21.47
C SER A 194 1.29 2.93 -22.61
N TRP A 195 1.73 2.80 -23.86
CA TRP A 195 0.93 3.12 -25.03
C TRP A 195 -0.32 2.25 -25.17
N MET A 196 -0.24 0.96 -24.83
CA MET A 196 -1.39 0.04 -24.90
C MET A 196 -2.48 0.38 -23.88
N VAL A 197 -2.11 0.99 -22.76
CA VAL A 197 -3.05 1.39 -21.68
C VAL A 197 -3.32 2.91 -21.63
N VAL A 198 -2.81 3.67 -22.60
CA VAL A 198 -3.08 5.11 -22.76
C VAL A 198 -4.55 5.36 -23.06
N GLY A 199 -5.09 6.44 -22.51
CA GLY A 199 -6.48 6.85 -22.70
C GLY A 199 -7.40 6.46 -21.55
N HIS A 200 -6.91 5.69 -20.58
CA HIS A 200 -7.65 5.39 -19.36
C HIS A 200 -7.71 6.61 -18.44
N ARG A 201 -8.85 6.80 -17.78
CA ARG A 201 -9.07 7.90 -16.84
C ARG A 201 -8.93 7.41 -15.42
N TYR A 202 -8.19 8.19 -14.61
CA TYR A 202 -8.12 7.98 -13.17
C TYR A 202 -9.38 8.55 -12.51
N TYR A 203 -10.10 7.69 -11.83
CA TYR A 203 -11.24 8.05 -11.00
C TYR A 203 -11.14 7.30 -9.67
N THR A 204 -11.36 8.02 -8.59
CA THR A 204 -11.32 7.44 -7.23
C THR A 204 -12.74 7.47 -6.67
N PRO A 205 -13.53 6.41 -6.85
CA PRO A 205 -14.78 6.28 -6.12
C PRO A 205 -14.46 6.12 -4.64
N SER A 206 -15.38 6.49 -3.78
CA SER A 206 -15.16 6.44 -2.33
C SER A 206 -14.94 5.02 -1.82
N TYR A 207 -15.54 4.02 -2.44
CA TYR A 207 -15.29 2.60 -2.26
C TYR A 207 -15.87 1.79 -3.43
N VAL A 208 -15.07 0.94 -4.03
CA VAL A 208 -15.51 -0.13 -4.93
C VAL A 208 -14.64 -1.36 -4.68
N PRO A 209 -15.18 -2.57 -4.83
CA PRO A 209 -14.40 -3.81 -4.72
C PRO A 209 -13.28 -3.89 -5.76
N ASP A 210 -12.25 -4.67 -5.44
CA ASP A 210 -11.17 -4.94 -6.38
C ASP A 210 -11.71 -5.60 -7.65
N LEU A 211 -11.23 -5.13 -8.81
CA LEU A 211 -11.63 -5.69 -10.10
C LEU A 211 -10.96 -7.04 -10.32
N ARG A 212 -11.72 -7.97 -10.92
CA ARG A 212 -11.17 -9.26 -11.35
C ARG A 212 -10.05 -9.07 -12.38
N PRO A 213 -9.06 -9.97 -12.43
CA PRO A 213 -8.02 -9.94 -13.46
C PRO A 213 -8.56 -9.81 -14.89
N SER A 214 -9.64 -10.53 -15.22
CA SER A 214 -10.30 -10.44 -16.53
C SER A 214 -10.90 -9.05 -16.80
N SER A 215 -11.53 -8.44 -15.80
CA SER A 215 -12.12 -7.12 -15.91
C SER A 215 -11.05 -6.02 -16.08
N LEU A 216 -9.87 -6.21 -15.49
CA LEU A 216 -8.76 -5.26 -15.60
C LEU A 216 -8.18 -5.17 -17.02
N LEU A 217 -8.24 -6.25 -17.83
CA LEU A 217 -7.78 -6.21 -19.23
C LEU A 217 -8.55 -5.19 -20.08
N GLY A 218 -9.81 -4.94 -19.75
CA GLY A 218 -10.64 -3.96 -20.46
C GLY A 218 -10.87 -2.66 -19.70
N ILE A 219 -10.09 -2.37 -18.65
CA ILE A 219 -10.33 -1.21 -17.79
C ILE A 219 -10.25 0.11 -18.56
N LYS A 220 -11.28 0.93 -18.42
CA LYS A 220 -11.36 2.28 -19.00
C LYS A 220 -11.24 3.38 -17.94
N VAL A 221 -11.69 3.08 -16.72
CA VAL A 221 -11.69 4.01 -15.58
C VAL A 221 -11.37 3.27 -14.30
N GLY A 222 -10.45 3.79 -13.51
CA GLY A 222 -10.08 3.21 -12.22
C GLY A 222 -9.25 4.15 -11.36
N ALA A 223 -9.10 3.81 -10.10
CA ALA A 223 -8.18 4.45 -9.18
C ALA A 223 -6.75 3.87 -9.31
N CYS A 224 -5.79 4.46 -8.60
CA CYS A 224 -4.40 3.97 -8.61
C CYS A 224 -4.28 2.47 -8.25
N PRO A 225 -5.03 1.88 -7.29
CA PRO A 225 -4.92 0.43 -7.03
C PRO A 225 -5.29 -0.43 -8.23
N ALA A 226 -6.31 -0.05 -9.01
CA ALA A 226 -6.71 -0.80 -10.20
C ALA A 226 -5.60 -0.80 -11.28
N TYR A 227 -4.97 0.35 -11.53
CA TYR A 227 -3.86 0.43 -12.48
C TYR A 227 -2.58 -0.23 -11.97
N THR A 228 -2.31 -0.19 -10.68
CA THR A 228 -1.19 -0.94 -10.09
C THR A 228 -1.42 -2.44 -10.18
N ALA A 229 -2.65 -2.91 -9.97
CA ALA A 229 -3.01 -4.32 -10.17
C ALA A 229 -2.85 -4.73 -11.63
N LEU A 230 -3.41 -3.96 -12.57
CA LEU A 230 -3.23 -4.19 -14.02
C LEU A 230 -1.75 -4.29 -14.39
N GLY A 231 -0.94 -3.34 -13.96
CA GLY A 231 0.51 -3.35 -14.23
C GLY A 231 1.21 -4.57 -13.66
N ARG A 232 0.89 -4.95 -12.40
CA ARG A 232 1.47 -6.16 -11.80
C ARG A 232 1.10 -7.42 -12.57
N TYR A 233 -0.14 -7.59 -13.01
CA TYR A 233 -0.55 -8.72 -13.84
C TYR A 233 0.18 -8.75 -15.18
N ILE A 234 0.25 -7.62 -15.89
CA ILE A 234 0.96 -7.53 -17.16
C ILE A 234 2.44 -7.90 -16.99
N TYR A 235 3.15 -7.15 -16.16
CA TYR A 235 4.60 -7.30 -16.05
C TYR A 235 5.02 -8.66 -15.48
N ARG A 236 4.34 -9.17 -14.45
CA ARG A 236 4.65 -10.50 -13.89
C ARG A 236 4.40 -11.61 -14.90
N SER A 237 3.33 -11.53 -15.68
CA SER A 237 3.00 -12.57 -16.66
C SER A 237 4.05 -12.71 -17.76
N ILE A 238 4.70 -11.63 -18.15
CA ILE A 238 5.76 -11.63 -19.16
C ILE A 238 7.17 -11.69 -18.55
N GLY A 239 7.26 -11.87 -17.24
CA GLY A 239 8.52 -12.06 -16.54
C GLY A 239 9.33 -10.78 -16.29
N VAL A 240 8.65 -9.66 -16.04
CA VAL A 240 9.28 -8.42 -15.54
C VAL A 240 9.04 -8.32 -14.05
N PRO A 241 10.10 -8.22 -13.22
CA PRO A 241 9.98 -8.12 -11.77
C PRO A 241 9.34 -6.82 -11.36
N VAL A 242 8.21 -6.88 -10.64
CA VAL A 242 7.51 -5.69 -10.17
C VAL A 242 7.00 -5.84 -8.74
N VAL A 243 7.02 -4.73 -8.03
CA VAL A 243 6.48 -4.57 -6.69
C VAL A 243 5.42 -3.48 -6.66
N SER A 244 4.58 -3.47 -5.64
CA SER A 244 3.64 -2.40 -5.36
C SER A 244 4.14 -1.61 -4.17
N ASP A 245 4.32 -0.31 -4.37
CA ASP A 245 4.77 0.63 -3.35
C ASP A 245 3.72 1.73 -3.19
N PHE A 246 3.63 2.30 -1.99
CA PHE A 246 2.62 3.30 -1.69
C PHE A 246 3.08 4.31 -0.65
N THR A 247 2.49 5.51 -0.67
CA THR A 247 2.52 6.46 0.44
C THR A 247 1.16 6.43 1.13
N PRO A 248 1.11 6.20 2.45
CA PRO A 248 -0.16 6.13 3.16
C PRO A 248 -0.93 7.45 3.11
N ASN A 249 -0.19 8.54 3.09
CA ASN A 249 -0.71 9.89 2.83
C ASN A 249 0.39 10.81 2.33
N TRP A 250 0.07 11.69 1.38
CA TRP A 250 0.99 12.72 0.93
C TRP A 250 1.33 13.70 2.05
N ALA A 251 2.57 14.21 2.08
CA ALA A 251 2.99 15.21 3.07
C ALA A 251 2.34 16.59 2.87
N ASN A 252 1.83 16.89 1.70
CA ASN A 252 1.32 18.20 1.31
C ASN A 252 -0.02 18.14 0.55
N HIS A 253 -0.67 16.99 0.51
CA HIS A 253 -1.92 16.77 -0.19
C HIS A 253 -2.78 15.76 0.57
N ALA A 254 -4.08 15.76 0.33
CA ALA A 254 -4.97 14.74 0.85
C ALA A 254 -4.74 13.38 0.17
N MET A 255 -5.12 12.32 0.89
CA MET A 255 -5.09 10.93 0.44
C MET A 255 -3.67 10.37 0.27
N GLY A 256 -3.60 9.06 0.13
CA GLY A 256 -2.41 8.32 -0.24
C GLY A 256 -2.28 8.13 -1.75
N HIS A 257 -1.30 7.37 -2.14
CA HIS A 257 -1.10 6.95 -3.53
C HIS A 257 -0.38 5.62 -3.58
N GLU A 258 -0.73 4.80 -4.55
CA GLU A 258 -0.08 3.53 -4.85
C GLU A 258 0.46 3.55 -6.28
N TRP A 259 1.64 2.99 -6.46
CA TRP A 259 2.29 2.83 -7.76
C TRP A 259 3.00 1.49 -7.83
N ILE A 260 3.45 1.10 -9.01
CA ILE A 260 4.34 -0.06 -9.14
C ILE A 260 5.76 0.39 -9.41
N SER A 261 6.70 -0.46 -9.03
CA SER A 261 8.10 -0.24 -9.36
C SER A 261 8.68 -1.48 -10.03
N ILE A 262 9.31 -1.26 -11.19
CA ILE A 262 10.08 -2.29 -11.85
C ILE A 262 11.42 -2.43 -11.13
N MET A 263 11.77 -3.66 -10.80
CA MET A 263 13.05 -4.01 -10.17
C MET A 263 14.04 -4.43 -11.24
N ALA A 264 15.04 -3.61 -11.52
CA ALA A 264 16.06 -3.89 -12.52
C ALA A 264 17.42 -3.37 -12.04
N ASP A 265 18.49 -4.13 -12.32
CA ASP A 265 19.86 -3.76 -11.98
C ASP A 265 20.05 -3.35 -10.51
N GLY A 266 19.34 -4.02 -9.59
CA GLY A 266 19.35 -3.72 -8.16
C GLY A 266 18.71 -2.38 -7.77
N LYS A 267 17.95 -1.75 -8.70
CA LYS A 267 17.28 -0.46 -8.51
C LYS A 267 15.78 -0.58 -8.67
N CYS A 268 15.09 0.39 -8.11
CA CYS A 268 13.65 0.51 -8.10
C CYS A 268 13.23 1.66 -9.03
N TYR A 269 12.44 1.36 -10.05
CA TYR A 269 12.00 2.32 -11.06
C TYR A 269 10.48 2.52 -10.94
N PRO A 270 10.02 3.61 -10.29
CA PRO A 270 8.59 3.86 -10.11
C PRO A 270 7.93 4.21 -11.45
N ILE A 271 6.85 3.48 -11.75
CA ILE A 271 6.02 3.65 -12.94
C ILE A 271 4.53 3.57 -12.58
N MET A 272 3.69 4.01 -13.51
CA MET A 272 2.24 3.80 -13.47
C MET A 272 1.77 3.53 -14.89
N PRO A 273 1.19 2.36 -15.18
CA PRO A 273 0.63 2.08 -16.50
C PRO A 273 -0.41 3.12 -16.89
N GLY A 274 -0.37 3.56 -18.15
CA GLY A 274 -1.28 4.59 -18.65
C GLY A 274 -0.98 6.03 -18.21
N SER A 275 0.07 6.25 -17.40
CA SER A 275 0.55 7.59 -17.06
C SER A 275 1.52 8.09 -18.14
N PRO A 276 1.47 9.38 -18.53
CA PRO A 276 2.40 9.95 -19.51
C PRO A 276 3.81 10.17 -18.94
N CYS A 277 4.14 9.59 -17.80
CA CYS A 277 5.44 9.73 -17.16
C CYS A 277 6.49 8.89 -17.88
N ARG A 278 7.73 9.39 -17.95
CA ARG A 278 8.89 8.62 -18.39
C ARG A 278 9.20 7.50 -17.41
N PHE A 279 9.82 6.44 -17.90
CA PHE A 279 10.29 5.32 -17.09
C PHE A 279 11.05 5.78 -15.84
N GLY A 280 10.67 5.27 -14.69
CA GLY A 280 11.31 5.57 -13.41
C GLY A 280 11.03 6.97 -12.84
N ASN A 281 10.10 7.75 -13.42
CA ASN A 281 9.83 9.12 -13.00
C ASN A 281 8.42 9.36 -12.46
N HIS A 282 7.62 8.31 -12.25
CA HIS A 282 6.21 8.49 -11.88
C HIS A 282 5.98 9.38 -10.65
N ILE A 283 6.81 9.24 -9.62
CA ILE A 283 6.71 10.03 -8.38
C ILE A 283 7.75 11.16 -8.28
N LYS A 284 8.56 11.36 -9.32
CA LYS A 284 9.61 12.38 -9.37
C LYS A 284 9.11 13.61 -10.12
N GLY A 285 9.35 14.80 -9.57
CA GLY A 285 9.08 16.06 -10.26
C GLY A 285 7.64 16.58 -10.18
N GLY A 286 6.74 15.89 -9.46
CA GLY A 286 5.37 16.35 -9.21
C GLY A 286 5.28 17.36 -8.07
N SER A 287 4.11 18.00 -7.93
CA SER A 287 3.80 18.86 -6.77
C SER A 287 3.51 18.07 -5.51
N TYR A 288 3.29 16.77 -5.61
CA TYR A 288 3.02 15.86 -4.50
C TYR A 288 4.33 15.44 -3.81
N ARG A 289 4.31 15.40 -2.49
CA ARG A 289 5.46 15.01 -1.67
C ARG A 289 5.15 13.76 -0.89
N ILE A 290 6.01 12.75 -1.01
CA ILE A 290 5.93 11.55 -0.19
C ILE A 290 6.16 11.94 1.27
N SER A 291 5.34 11.42 2.18
CA SER A 291 5.58 11.52 3.62
C SER A 291 6.41 10.35 4.14
N LYS A 292 6.08 9.16 3.69
CA LYS A 292 6.73 7.86 3.83
C LYS A 292 6.39 7.01 2.63
N ALA A 293 7.22 6.06 2.26
CA ALA A 293 6.92 5.06 1.25
C ALA A 293 7.08 3.65 1.81
N TYR A 294 6.10 2.82 1.58
CA TYR A 294 6.09 1.42 1.99
C TYR A 294 5.91 0.53 0.78
N ARG A 295 6.49 -0.67 0.84
CA ARG A 295 6.34 -1.72 -0.16
C ARG A 295 5.45 -2.82 0.36
N ASN A 296 4.45 -3.20 -0.43
CA ASN A 296 3.68 -4.41 -0.21
C ASN A 296 4.52 -5.65 -0.54
N THR A 297 4.57 -6.60 0.37
CA THR A 297 5.22 -7.91 0.18
C THR A 297 4.18 -9.02 0.19
N TYR A 298 4.47 -10.12 -0.47
CA TYR A 298 3.67 -11.33 -0.31
C TYR A 298 4.09 -12.10 0.93
N GLY A 299 5.39 -12.15 1.19
CA GLY A 299 5.96 -12.78 2.38
C GLY A 299 5.72 -11.98 3.65
N ASP A 300 5.58 -12.71 4.75
CA ASP A 300 5.51 -12.16 6.11
C ASP A 300 6.87 -11.55 6.51
N GLN A 301 6.92 -10.26 6.76
CA GLN A 301 8.13 -9.53 7.16
C GLN A 301 8.24 -9.36 8.69
N GLY A 302 7.33 -9.94 9.45
CA GLY A 302 7.29 -9.82 10.89
C GLY A 302 6.60 -8.56 11.41
N GLY A 303 6.18 -7.66 10.53
CA GLY A 303 5.59 -6.37 10.87
C GLY A 303 6.62 -5.27 11.11
N LEU A 304 6.21 -4.02 10.98
CA LEU A 304 7.04 -2.85 11.27
C LEU A 304 7.28 -2.67 12.77
N ILE A 305 6.27 -2.98 13.56
CA ILE A 305 6.32 -3.00 15.03
C ILE A 305 6.09 -4.44 15.47
N LYS A 306 6.98 -4.94 16.34
CA LYS A 306 6.91 -6.33 16.83
C LYS A 306 6.30 -6.36 18.22
N ASP A 307 5.45 -7.38 18.45
CA ASP A 307 4.98 -7.82 19.76
C ASP A 307 4.24 -6.76 20.61
N GLU A 308 3.58 -5.79 19.95
CA GLU A 308 2.73 -4.79 20.62
C GLU A 308 1.26 -4.98 20.23
N GLU A 309 0.38 -5.03 21.23
CA GLU A 309 -1.05 -5.22 21.01
C GLU A 309 -1.78 -3.91 20.71
N ASP A 310 -1.46 -2.84 21.43
CA ASP A 310 -2.09 -1.52 21.27
C ASP A 310 -1.27 -0.59 20.37
N ILE A 311 -1.36 -0.86 19.08
CA ILE A 311 -0.74 -0.02 18.03
C ILE A 311 -1.76 0.29 16.93
N PRO A 312 -1.60 1.41 16.19
CA PRO A 312 -2.49 1.72 15.09
C PRO A 312 -2.59 0.56 14.09
N PRO A 313 -3.79 0.25 13.56
CA PRO A 313 -4.02 -0.91 12.70
C PRO A 313 -3.08 -0.99 11.50
N PHE A 314 -2.67 0.15 10.95
CA PHE A 314 -1.72 0.22 9.85
C PHE A 314 -0.40 -0.52 10.16
N PHE A 315 0.15 -0.35 11.37
CA PHE A 315 1.42 -0.97 11.74
C PHE A 315 1.30 -2.44 12.16
N LYS A 316 0.07 -2.97 12.26
CA LYS A 316 -0.19 -4.41 12.44
C LYS A 316 0.02 -5.20 11.14
N ASN A 317 0.13 -4.52 10.00
CA ASN A 317 0.38 -5.18 8.72
C ASN A 317 1.78 -5.79 8.69
N ARG A 318 1.83 -7.10 8.57
CA ARG A 318 3.07 -7.87 8.56
C ARG A 318 3.71 -8.00 7.17
N ARG A 319 3.03 -7.51 6.15
CA ARG A 319 3.42 -7.62 4.73
C ARG A 319 3.78 -6.28 4.12
N ILE A 320 4.35 -5.39 4.90
CA ILE A 320 4.90 -4.12 4.42
C ILE A 320 6.30 -3.90 4.97
N ILE A 321 7.14 -3.25 4.16
CA ILE A 321 8.46 -2.75 4.55
C ILE A 321 8.59 -1.27 4.21
N ASP A 322 9.37 -0.55 5.00
CA ASP A 322 9.72 0.84 4.72
C ASP A 322 10.77 0.90 3.59
N VAL A 323 10.47 1.63 2.54
CA VAL A 323 11.35 1.84 1.37
C VAL A 323 11.52 3.32 1.04
N THR A 324 11.25 4.20 1.98
CA THR A 324 11.27 5.66 1.78
C THR A 324 12.59 6.15 1.17
N ASN A 325 13.70 5.65 1.69
CA ASN A 325 15.05 6.02 1.23
C ASN A 325 15.40 5.51 -0.19
N GLN A 326 14.61 4.61 -0.77
CA GLN A 326 14.77 4.20 -2.18
C GLN A 326 14.21 5.24 -3.16
N TYR A 327 13.37 6.15 -2.70
CA TYR A 327 12.66 7.12 -3.54
C TYR A 327 13.12 8.56 -3.36
N ILE A 328 13.42 8.94 -2.13
CA ILE A 328 13.71 10.32 -1.75
C ILE A 328 14.84 10.38 -0.71
N GLU A 329 15.45 11.54 -0.58
CA GLU A 329 16.35 11.82 0.53
C GLU A 329 15.56 11.91 1.83
N THR A 330 16.06 11.21 2.85
CA THR A 330 15.42 11.08 4.15
C THR A 330 16.21 11.79 5.25
N THR A 331 15.60 11.91 6.41
CA THR A 331 16.21 12.44 7.63
C THR A 331 15.59 11.73 8.83
N ASP A 332 16.41 11.32 9.77
CA ASP A 332 15.91 10.84 11.07
C ASP A 332 15.36 12.03 11.85
N VAL A 333 14.17 11.89 12.42
CA VAL A 333 13.54 12.91 13.26
C VAL A 333 13.56 12.41 14.70
N GLU A 334 14.21 13.16 15.57
CA GLU A 334 14.24 12.90 16.99
C GLU A 334 13.35 13.91 17.72
N ILE A 335 12.40 13.42 18.49
CA ILE A 335 11.62 14.23 19.45
C ILE A 335 12.23 13.94 20.81
N ALA A 336 13.11 14.85 21.25
CA ALA A 336 13.91 14.63 22.46
C ALA A 336 13.10 14.73 23.74
N ASP A 337 12.01 15.48 23.74
CA ASP A 337 11.14 15.73 24.87
C ASP A 337 9.67 15.68 24.41
N CYS A 338 8.81 15.12 25.21
CA CYS A 338 7.39 15.02 24.91
C CYS A 338 6.59 15.73 25.99
N PHE A 339 5.36 16.10 25.64
CA PHE A 339 4.44 16.58 26.68
C PHE A 339 4.29 15.50 27.74
N ASP A 340 4.27 15.95 29.00
CA ASP A 340 4.06 15.06 30.12
C ASP A 340 2.67 14.43 30.00
N THR A 341 2.66 13.19 29.54
CA THR A 341 1.47 12.36 29.49
C THR A 341 1.77 11.13 30.35
N GLU A 342 0.81 10.69 31.13
CA GLU A 342 0.91 9.50 32.00
C GLU A 342 1.20 8.21 31.21
N THR A 343 1.29 8.30 29.87
CA THR A 343 1.48 7.18 28.96
C THR A 343 2.98 6.86 28.76
N ASN A 344 3.42 5.82 29.44
CA ASN A 344 4.76 5.25 29.19
C ASN A 344 4.70 4.30 27.99
N THR A 345 4.51 4.85 26.77
CA THR A 345 4.42 4.06 25.56
C THR A 345 5.80 3.77 24.97
N HIS A 346 5.97 2.58 24.40
CA HIS A 346 7.22 2.20 23.68
C HIS A 346 7.34 2.93 22.33
N TYR A 347 6.22 3.41 21.78
CA TYR A 347 6.16 4.04 20.47
C TYR A 347 5.38 5.35 20.51
N ALA A 348 5.83 6.27 19.68
CA ALA A 348 5.07 7.44 19.23
C ALA A 348 4.94 7.40 17.71
N TYR A 349 4.06 8.24 17.18
CA TYR A 349 3.75 8.23 15.76
C TYR A 349 3.88 9.64 15.18
N LEU A 350 4.25 9.72 13.89
CA LEU A 350 4.18 10.96 13.14
C LEU A 350 3.00 10.90 12.19
N SER A 351 2.26 11.99 12.16
CA SER A 351 1.11 12.16 11.27
C SER A 351 1.30 13.38 10.36
N VAL A 352 0.65 13.35 9.20
CA VAL A 352 0.55 14.47 8.26
C VAL A 352 -0.90 14.94 8.16
N PHE A 353 -1.11 16.21 7.82
CA PHE A 353 -2.44 16.78 7.75
C PHE A 353 -3.11 16.49 6.42
N ASP A 354 -4.21 15.73 6.46
CA ASP A 354 -5.04 15.36 5.32
C ASP A 354 -6.30 16.25 5.24
N LEU A 355 -6.13 17.54 4.98
CA LEU A 355 -7.21 18.53 4.79
C LEU A 355 -8.30 18.56 5.89
N ARG A 356 -8.56 17.46 6.55
CA ARG A 356 -9.62 17.27 7.56
C ARG A 356 -9.08 16.75 8.87
N ASP A 357 -8.02 15.94 8.82
CA ASP A 357 -7.56 15.17 9.95
C ASP A 357 -6.06 14.88 9.84
N TRP A 358 -5.47 14.48 10.95
CA TRP A 358 -4.09 14.02 11.03
C TRP A 358 -4.04 12.52 10.76
N LYS A 359 -3.32 12.14 9.69
CA LYS A 359 -3.16 10.74 9.28
C LYS A 359 -1.78 10.24 9.65
N VAL A 360 -1.76 9.16 10.41
CA VAL A 360 -0.51 8.50 10.83
C VAL A 360 0.22 7.95 9.62
N VAL A 361 1.51 8.26 9.52
CA VAL A 361 2.36 7.83 8.40
C VAL A 361 3.63 7.10 8.86
N ALA A 362 4.10 7.30 10.08
CA ALA A 362 5.31 6.67 10.60
C ALA A 362 5.22 6.39 12.10
N TYR A 363 6.04 5.47 12.58
CA TYR A 363 6.26 5.22 13.99
C TYR A 363 7.70 5.57 14.39
N GLY A 364 7.90 5.87 15.65
CA GLY A 364 9.22 6.06 16.26
C GLY A 364 9.32 5.26 17.54
N ALA A 365 10.44 4.58 17.72
CA ALA A 365 10.73 3.86 18.95
C ALA A 365 11.25 4.79 20.04
N LYS A 366 10.99 4.45 21.30
CA LYS A 366 11.46 5.21 22.45
C LYS A 366 12.97 5.31 22.47
N LYS A 367 13.49 6.52 22.67
CA LYS A 367 14.91 6.83 22.80
C LYS A 367 15.12 7.85 23.92
N GLY A 368 15.60 7.41 25.07
CA GLY A 368 15.71 8.23 26.26
C GLY A 368 14.33 8.72 26.75
N ALA A 369 14.17 10.01 26.91
CA ALA A 369 12.90 10.65 27.28
C ALA A 369 11.98 10.88 26.07
N GLY A 370 12.47 10.69 24.85
CA GLY A 370 11.75 10.96 23.62
C GLY A 370 11.66 9.76 22.68
N TYR A 371 11.55 10.05 21.38
CA TYR A 371 11.33 9.05 20.32
C TYR A 371 12.16 9.37 19.08
N LEU A 372 12.61 8.32 18.40
CA LEU A 372 13.36 8.40 17.15
C LEU A 372 12.55 7.81 16.00
N PHE A 373 12.30 8.63 14.99
CA PHE A 373 11.61 8.28 13.74
C PHE A 373 12.63 8.19 12.62
N LYS A 374 12.74 7.01 12.01
CA LYS A 374 13.72 6.73 10.97
C LYS A 374 13.23 7.12 9.58
N ASP A 375 14.17 7.54 8.72
CA ASP A 375 13.95 7.76 7.29
C ASP A 375 12.71 8.62 6.97
N MET A 376 12.52 9.73 7.66
CA MET A 376 11.41 10.64 7.40
C MET A 376 11.68 11.49 6.16
N ALA A 377 10.63 11.72 5.37
CA ALA A 377 10.73 12.58 4.20
C ALA A 377 11.04 14.02 4.58
N ARG A 378 11.89 14.68 3.74
CA ARG A 378 12.18 16.09 3.85
C ARG A 378 11.07 16.96 3.26
N ASN A 379 11.10 18.23 3.53
CA ASN A 379 10.17 19.24 3.06
C ASN A 379 8.71 18.94 3.45
N ALA A 380 8.51 18.50 4.69
CA ALA A 380 7.23 18.09 5.25
C ALA A 380 7.04 18.65 6.66
N VAL A 381 5.79 18.67 7.09
CA VAL A 381 5.40 19.01 8.47
C VAL A 381 4.70 17.80 9.06
N TYR A 382 5.13 17.39 10.23
CA TYR A 382 4.59 16.26 10.96
C TYR A 382 4.07 16.70 12.33
N LEU A 383 2.98 16.10 12.77
CA LEU A 383 2.51 16.20 14.15
C LEU A 383 2.89 14.91 14.89
N PRO A 384 3.71 14.98 15.95
CA PRO A 384 3.95 13.85 16.82
C PRO A 384 2.70 13.54 17.65
N ILE A 385 2.30 12.28 17.71
CA ILE A 385 1.11 11.83 18.42
C ILE A 385 1.38 10.53 19.16
N PHE A 386 0.63 10.31 20.24
CA PHE A 386 0.48 9.02 20.90
C PHE A 386 -0.80 8.33 20.43
N TYR A 387 -0.82 7.01 20.57
CA TYR A 387 -1.98 6.17 20.31
C TYR A 387 -2.25 5.30 21.52
N SER A 388 -3.50 5.25 21.93
CA SER A 388 -3.98 4.33 22.97
C SER A 388 -5.46 4.03 22.74
N GLU A 389 -5.82 2.76 22.73
CA GLU A 389 -7.22 2.27 22.65
C GLU A 389 -8.05 2.93 21.54
N GLY A 390 -7.45 3.08 20.35
CA GLY A 390 -8.11 3.70 19.19
C GLY A 390 -8.06 5.24 19.15
N ASN A 391 -7.52 5.89 20.18
CA ASN A 391 -7.47 7.33 20.29
C ASN A 391 -6.07 7.88 20.00
N TYR A 392 -6.02 9.04 19.35
CA TYR A 392 -4.80 9.77 19.09
C TYR A 392 -4.73 11.04 19.92
N THR A 393 -3.61 11.27 20.61
CA THR A 393 -3.35 12.48 21.38
C THR A 393 -2.01 13.08 20.96
N PRO A 394 -1.88 14.42 20.87
CA PRO A 394 -0.61 15.05 20.55
C PRO A 394 0.48 14.73 21.56
N ALA A 395 1.62 14.27 21.07
CA ALA A 395 2.80 13.98 21.88
C ALA A 395 3.74 15.17 22.00
N TYR A 396 3.75 16.04 20.99
CA TYR A 396 4.57 17.26 20.97
C TYR A 396 4.03 18.29 19.96
N TYR A 397 4.68 19.45 19.90
CA TYR A 397 4.41 20.44 18.87
C TYR A 397 4.74 19.90 17.48
N PRO A 398 4.08 20.42 16.43
CA PRO A 398 4.40 20.02 15.08
C PRO A 398 5.86 20.28 14.73
N VAL A 399 6.40 19.40 13.90
CA VAL A 399 7.80 19.41 13.49
C VAL A 399 7.87 19.64 11.98
N LYS A 400 8.66 20.62 11.57
CA LYS A 400 9.01 20.85 10.17
C LYS A 400 10.37 20.24 9.89
N VAL A 401 10.45 19.38 8.89
CA VAL A 401 11.70 18.95 8.25
C VAL A 401 11.83 19.73 6.95
N ASP A 402 12.85 20.55 6.81
CA ASP A 402 13.06 21.33 5.59
C ASP A 402 13.68 20.47 4.46
N GLU A 403 13.91 21.07 3.31
CA GLU A 403 14.49 20.37 2.14
C GLU A 403 15.93 19.90 2.36
N LYS A 404 16.64 20.51 3.30
CA LYS A 404 18.02 20.12 3.69
C LYS A 404 18.04 19.11 4.84
N GLY A 405 16.87 18.69 5.34
CA GLY A 405 16.75 17.77 6.47
C GLY A 405 16.86 18.43 7.84
N LYS A 406 16.89 19.77 7.93
CA LYS A 406 16.90 20.46 9.22
C LYS A 406 15.53 20.32 9.89
N VAL A 407 15.55 19.81 11.10
CA VAL A 407 14.38 19.66 11.97
C VAL A 407 14.15 20.95 12.77
N SER A 408 12.92 21.44 12.80
CA SER A 408 12.51 22.64 13.54
C SER A 408 11.14 22.41 14.17
N TYR A 409 11.00 22.73 15.46
CA TYR A 409 9.74 22.64 16.17
C TYR A 409 8.90 23.89 15.96
N LEU A 410 7.62 23.71 15.69
CA LEU A 410 6.69 24.81 15.43
C LEU A 410 5.96 25.21 16.73
N ASN A 411 6.74 25.63 17.73
CA ASN A 411 6.20 26.07 19.02
C ASN A 411 5.42 27.39 18.85
N PRO A 412 4.23 27.53 19.44
CA PRO A 412 3.48 28.77 19.38
C PRO A 412 4.17 29.86 20.22
N ASP A 413 4.25 31.06 19.64
CA ASP A 413 4.67 32.26 20.41
C ASP A 413 3.42 33.03 20.84
N ILE A 414 3.02 32.83 22.09
CA ILE A 414 1.81 33.45 22.67
C ILE A 414 1.95 34.97 22.87
N ARG A 415 3.17 35.53 22.80
CA ARG A 415 3.43 36.95 22.96
C ARG A 415 3.18 37.76 21.70
N HIS A 416 3.28 37.13 20.52
CA HIS A 416 3.11 37.78 19.24
C HIS A 416 1.79 37.39 18.58
N LYS A 417 0.86 38.31 18.56
CA LYS A 417 -0.44 38.16 17.86
C LYS A 417 -0.30 38.67 16.43
N ARG A 418 -0.91 37.97 15.48
CA ARG A 418 -0.99 38.45 14.12
C ARG A 418 -2.35 38.18 13.49
N ARG A 419 -2.75 39.02 12.55
CA ARG A 419 -3.88 38.80 11.69
C ARG A 419 -3.50 37.79 10.62
N VAL A 420 -4.32 36.76 10.43
CA VAL A 420 -4.13 35.74 9.38
C VAL A 420 -5.36 35.67 8.51
N VAL A 421 -5.14 35.32 7.23
CA VAL A 421 -6.18 34.99 6.28
C VAL A 421 -6.22 33.49 6.15
N LEU A 422 -7.35 32.92 6.51
CA LEU A 422 -7.60 31.48 6.30
C LEU A 422 -8.09 31.27 4.88
N THR A 423 -7.35 30.50 4.11
CA THR A 423 -7.73 30.15 2.75
C THR A 423 -7.84 28.63 2.61
N ARG A 424 -8.77 28.21 1.79
CA ARG A 424 -8.88 26.80 1.41
C ARG A 424 -8.85 26.69 -0.11
N LYS A 425 -7.87 25.97 -0.64
CA LYS A 425 -7.84 25.57 -2.04
C LYS A 425 -8.59 24.25 -2.18
N PHE A 426 -9.60 24.24 -3.02
CA PHE A 426 -10.23 22.99 -3.45
C PHE A 426 -9.54 22.54 -4.72
N MET A 427 -9.14 21.29 -4.75
CA MET A 427 -8.82 20.64 -6.01
C MET A 427 -10.13 20.14 -6.62
N ASP A 428 -10.46 20.73 -7.70
CA ASP A 428 -11.16 20.20 -8.86
C ASP A 428 -12.54 19.56 -8.78
N LEU A 429 -13.35 19.76 -7.79
CA LEU A 429 -14.72 19.24 -7.82
C LEU A 429 -15.70 20.36 -7.54
N ASN A 430 -16.54 20.66 -8.53
CA ASN A 430 -17.64 21.59 -8.52
C ASN A 430 -17.67 22.59 -7.35
N PRO A 431 -16.99 23.75 -7.47
CA PRO A 431 -16.84 24.72 -6.38
C PRO A 431 -18.16 25.12 -5.73
N LYS A 432 -19.25 25.11 -6.48
CA LYS A 432 -20.60 25.46 -5.99
C LYS A 432 -21.17 24.45 -4.99
N LYS A 433 -20.86 23.17 -5.13
CA LYS A 433 -21.29 22.14 -4.15
C LYS A 433 -20.55 22.28 -2.83
N TRP A 434 -19.26 22.57 -2.88
CA TRP A 434 -18.42 22.69 -1.69
C TRP A 434 -18.63 24.01 -0.94
N LEU A 435 -18.89 25.09 -1.63
CA LEU A 435 -19.24 26.38 -1.02
C LEU A 435 -20.49 26.24 -0.14
N LYS A 436 -21.52 25.53 -0.63
CA LYS A 436 -22.74 25.28 0.15
C LYS A 436 -22.49 24.44 1.42
N ALA A 437 -21.51 23.55 1.40
CA ALA A 437 -21.18 22.73 2.57
C ALA A 437 -20.34 23.46 3.63
N ILE A 438 -19.71 24.59 3.26
CA ILE A 438 -18.84 25.37 4.15
C ILE A 438 -19.58 26.56 4.78
N ILE A 439 -20.53 27.17 4.08
CA ILE A 439 -21.37 28.22 4.66
C ILE A 439 -22.16 27.62 5.84
N GLY A 440 -22.02 28.20 7.01
CA GLY A 440 -22.56 27.65 8.26
C GLY A 440 -21.69 26.57 8.93
N GLY A 441 -20.53 26.25 8.35
CA GLY A 441 -19.59 25.30 8.96
C GLY A 441 -18.76 25.90 10.09
N TYR A 442 -18.24 25.04 10.92
CA TYR A 442 -17.34 25.41 12.02
C TYR A 442 -15.93 24.94 11.72
N PHE A 443 -14.96 25.79 12.01
CA PHE A 443 -13.55 25.43 11.99
C PHE A 443 -12.99 25.48 13.39
N VAL A 444 -12.23 24.47 13.77
CA VAL A 444 -11.56 24.36 15.05
C VAL A 444 -10.10 24.73 14.88
N LEU A 445 -9.64 25.75 15.58
CA LEU A 445 -8.24 26.12 15.63
C LEU A 445 -7.62 25.54 16.90
N SER A 446 -6.75 24.56 16.73
CA SER A 446 -6.03 23.96 17.87
C SER A 446 -5.03 24.97 18.43
N ARG A 447 -5.10 25.13 19.72
CA ARG A 447 -4.31 26.11 20.48
C ARG A 447 -3.32 25.34 21.30
N GLU A 448 -2.73 24.69 21.52
CA GLU A 448 -1.81 23.82 22.24
C GLU A 448 -1.86 22.38 21.73
N ALA A 449 -0.88 21.65 22.10
CA ALA A 449 -0.72 20.31 21.64
C ALA A 449 -1.89 19.37 21.98
N ALA A 450 -2.61 19.67 23.06
CA ALA A 450 -3.66 18.80 23.55
C ALA A 450 -5.01 18.91 22.81
N PHE A 451 -5.17 19.81 21.84
CA PHE A 451 -6.46 20.12 21.18
C PHE A 451 -7.62 20.42 22.16
N ALA A 452 -7.38 20.29 23.46
CA ALA A 452 -8.40 20.41 24.50
C ALA A 452 -8.98 21.82 24.63
N ASN A 453 -8.25 22.83 24.16
CA ASN A 453 -8.63 24.24 24.22
C ASN A 453 -8.61 24.85 22.80
N ALA A 454 -9.36 24.28 21.89
CA ALA A 454 -9.51 24.81 20.55
C ALA A 454 -10.51 25.99 20.53
N ASP A 455 -10.20 27.02 19.76
CA ASP A 455 -11.18 28.07 19.43
C ASP A 455 -12.00 27.60 18.23
N THR A 456 -13.31 27.76 18.33
CA THR A 456 -14.24 27.47 17.22
C THR A 456 -14.52 28.76 16.45
N ILE A 457 -14.37 28.70 15.15
CA ILE A 457 -14.68 29.81 14.23
C ILE A 457 -15.89 29.40 13.40
N HIS A 458 -16.96 30.19 13.50
CA HIS A 458 -18.11 30.03 12.63
C HIS A 458 -17.92 30.80 11.34
N ILE A 459 -18.23 30.19 10.21
CA ILE A 459 -18.16 30.81 8.89
C ILE A 459 -19.55 31.36 8.53
N ASP A 460 -19.73 32.67 8.70
CA ASP A 460 -20.98 33.35 8.39
C ASP A 460 -21.13 33.64 6.90
N SER A 461 -20.02 33.90 6.22
CA SER A 461 -20.01 34.19 4.80
C SER A 461 -18.67 33.85 4.16
N LEU A 462 -18.68 33.58 2.85
CA LEU A 462 -17.49 33.40 2.03
C LEU A 462 -17.46 34.46 0.94
N LYS A 463 -16.29 35.06 0.72
CA LYS A 463 -16.03 35.89 -0.43
C LYS A 463 -15.76 35.07 -1.68
N GLU A 464 -15.78 35.66 -2.85
CA GLU A 464 -15.53 34.98 -4.14
C GLU A 464 -14.22 34.20 -4.19
N CYS A 465 -13.18 34.67 -3.46
CA CYS A 465 -11.89 33.99 -3.36
C CYS A 465 -11.82 32.89 -2.31
N ASN A 466 -12.94 32.48 -1.71
CA ASN A 466 -13.03 31.44 -0.69
C ASN A 466 -12.08 31.70 0.50
N TYR A 467 -12.06 32.89 1.03
CA TYR A 467 -11.26 33.22 2.22
C TYR A 467 -12.08 33.99 3.25
N GLN A 468 -11.70 33.84 4.50
CA GLN A 468 -12.19 34.65 5.60
C GLN A 468 -11.00 35.21 6.39
N THR A 469 -11.11 36.46 6.79
CA THR A 469 -10.11 37.09 7.65
C THR A 469 -10.58 36.98 9.09
N VAL A 470 -9.73 36.45 9.95
CA VAL A 470 -9.99 36.34 11.40
C VAL A 470 -8.88 37.03 12.19
N THR A 471 -9.23 37.60 13.34
CA THR A 471 -8.28 38.14 14.27
C THR A 471 -8.12 37.14 15.43
N LEU A 472 -6.95 36.59 15.59
CA LEU A 472 -6.66 35.65 16.67
C LEU A 472 -6.22 36.43 17.91
N ASN A 473 -6.89 36.18 19.02
CA ASN A 473 -6.55 36.77 20.33
C ASN A 473 -5.33 36.13 20.98
N LYS A 474 -4.89 34.98 20.45
CA LYS A 474 -3.72 34.23 20.89
C LYS A 474 -2.89 33.82 19.67
N ALA A 475 -1.62 33.56 19.89
CA ALA A 475 -0.77 33.08 18.80
C ALA A 475 -1.05 31.60 18.54
N TYR A 476 -1.74 31.32 17.44
CA TYR A 476 -1.93 29.97 16.93
C TYR A 476 -0.99 29.74 15.75
N ARG A 477 -0.47 28.55 15.65
CA ARG A 477 0.17 28.10 14.42
C ARG A 477 -0.83 27.34 13.59
N TYR A 478 -1.10 27.87 12.44
CA TYR A 478 -1.90 27.22 11.43
C TYR A 478 -0.97 26.46 10.49
N MET A 479 -1.19 25.18 10.33
CA MET A 479 -0.44 24.38 9.38
C MET A 479 -1.26 24.18 8.11
N LYS A 480 -0.66 24.56 6.99
CA LYS A 480 -1.17 24.28 5.67
C LYS A 480 -0.76 22.90 5.24
#